data_362cdb1fe06a80db0b745b9e99b74c3b
#
_entry.id   362cdb1fe06a80db0b745b9e99b74c3b
#
_cell.length_a   1.000
_cell.length_b   1.000
_cell.length_c   1.000
_cell.angle_alpha   90.00
_cell.angle_beta   90.00
_cell.angle_gamma   90.00
#
_symmetry.space_group_name_H-M   'P 1'
#
loop_
_entity.id
_entity.type
_entity.pdbx_description
1 polymer ?
#
loop_
_entity_poly.entity_id
_entity_poly.type
_entity_poly.pdbx_seq_one_letter_code
_entity_poly.pdbx_strand_id
1 'polypeptide(L)'
;MENAEFILNEMRRQAELSPEERLAQEYNKMMEPYFIKRGIEYPDPEYLIEIGGVPTMPKGNLVAVSAKWKNGKTFFCSILTAIFMGSDQFANCRSLKETGKALFFDTEQSDSDTKRLQRIIDDMMPEGRHNDCKVACLQPAPIDSDLYQSSEPSRIGLITRAIMQEHPDLVIIDGIADLIYNYNDVIESQEVVSKLAAIANEHKCCIVVVMHQNKGSHDKNMKGHLGTLLYQKCSDVFNVEKNGNLFVASHAVSRHRQCDDIAFKLDANAVPMDAVADRQLQVELERQLSESKLRDMLLSAVPEDGSPVKRSVAAELLEQNYPIKRAKAYNLLKDFIKRGWLIEVDRITVRLNTQSRRIDEQTGIWGPA
;
A
#
# COMPACT_ATOMS: atom_id res chain seq x y z
N MET A 1 -8.49 1.84 -57.60
CA MET A 1 -7.83 0.68 -58.30
C MET A 1 -6.62 0.19 -57.49
N GLU A 2 -5.76 1.01 -56.95
CA GLU A 2 -4.55 0.59 -56.18
C GLU A 2 -4.84 -0.30 -54.96
N ASN A 3 -5.97 -0.06 -54.24
CA ASN A 3 -6.32 -0.84 -53.07
C ASN A 3 -6.77 -2.27 -53.38
N ALA A 4 -7.39 -2.49 -54.56
CA ALA A 4 -7.84 -3.83 -54.97
C ALA A 4 -6.68 -4.68 -55.46
N GLU A 5 -5.71 -4.07 -56.12
CA GLU A 5 -4.50 -4.73 -56.61
C GLU A 5 -3.56 -5.12 -55.49
N PHE A 6 -3.45 -4.27 -54.46
CA PHE A 6 -2.70 -4.61 -53.23
C PHE A 6 -3.33 -5.81 -52.48
N ILE A 7 -4.65 -5.83 -52.33
CA ILE A 7 -5.38 -6.93 -51.66
C ILE A 7 -5.20 -8.24 -52.45
N LEU A 8 -5.28 -8.19 -53.81
CA LEU A 8 -5.12 -9.37 -54.62
C LEU A 8 -3.69 -9.95 -54.59
N ASN A 9 -2.69 -9.08 -54.57
CA ASN A 9 -1.29 -9.48 -54.43
C ASN A 9 -1.00 -10.08 -53.05
N GLU A 10 -1.57 -9.55 -51.98
CA GLU A 10 -1.46 -10.09 -50.64
C GLU A 10 -2.17 -11.46 -50.54
N MET A 11 -3.34 -11.63 -51.14
CA MET A 11 -4.01 -12.95 -51.19
C MET A 11 -3.23 -14.00 -51.97
N ARG A 12 -2.58 -13.63 -53.07
CA ARG A 12 -1.68 -14.55 -53.85
C ARG A 12 -0.47 -14.95 -53.04
N ARG A 13 0.19 -14.00 -52.37
CA ARG A 13 1.32 -14.23 -51.49
C ARG A 13 0.96 -15.16 -50.33
N GLN A 14 -0.21 -14.97 -49.72
CA GLN A 14 -0.72 -15.85 -48.66
C GLN A 14 -1.03 -17.28 -49.16
N ALA A 15 -1.50 -17.39 -50.41
CA ALA A 15 -1.80 -18.70 -51.01
C ALA A 15 -0.52 -19.54 -51.34
N GLU A 16 0.62 -18.86 -51.56
CA GLU A 16 1.92 -19.46 -51.89
C GLU A 16 2.70 -19.95 -50.66
N LEU A 17 2.31 -19.54 -49.45
CA LEU A 17 2.97 -19.90 -48.21
C LEU A 17 2.73 -21.38 -47.85
N SER A 18 3.76 -22.04 -47.41
CA SER A 18 3.66 -23.40 -46.83
C SER A 18 2.83 -23.34 -45.52
N PRO A 19 2.27 -24.46 -45.04
CA PRO A 19 1.56 -24.53 -43.76
C PRO A 19 2.38 -24.02 -42.59
N GLU A 20 3.68 -24.28 -42.57
CA GLU A 20 4.60 -23.82 -41.51
C GLU A 20 4.79 -22.29 -41.55
N GLU A 21 4.96 -21.73 -42.76
CA GLU A 21 5.11 -20.27 -42.93
C GLU A 21 3.82 -19.51 -42.53
N ARG A 22 2.64 -20.08 -42.86
CA ARG A 22 1.34 -19.48 -42.38
C ARG A 22 1.26 -19.49 -40.90
N LEU A 23 1.58 -20.61 -40.23
CA LEU A 23 1.55 -20.71 -38.77
C LEU A 23 2.52 -19.70 -38.13
N ALA A 24 3.74 -19.57 -38.70
CA ALA A 24 4.73 -18.61 -38.24
C ALA A 24 4.24 -17.14 -38.40
N GLN A 25 3.56 -16.82 -39.52
CA GLN A 25 3.00 -15.50 -39.74
C GLN A 25 1.84 -15.20 -38.78
N GLU A 26 0.94 -16.16 -38.57
CA GLU A 26 -0.15 -16.02 -37.57
C GLU A 26 0.41 -15.82 -36.16
N TYR A 27 1.39 -16.62 -35.75
CA TYR A 27 2.09 -16.47 -34.48
C TYR A 27 2.72 -15.07 -34.33
N ASN A 28 3.48 -14.64 -35.34
CA ASN A 28 4.11 -13.33 -35.32
C ASN A 28 3.07 -12.20 -35.23
N LYS A 29 2.01 -12.26 -36.02
CA LYS A 29 0.91 -11.27 -35.99
C LYS A 29 0.22 -11.23 -34.63
N MET A 30 0.02 -12.40 -34.01
CA MET A 30 -0.61 -12.50 -32.68
C MET A 30 0.31 -12.03 -31.57
N MET A 31 1.62 -12.34 -31.64
CA MET A 31 2.58 -12.05 -30.57
C MET A 31 3.30 -10.71 -30.71
N GLU A 32 3.38 -10.13 -31.94
CA GLU A 32 4.07 -8.86 -32.21
C GLU A 32 3.66 -7.71 -31.26
N PRO A 33 2.37 -7.52 -30.88
CA PRO A 33 1.96 -6.48 -29.96
C PRO A 33 2.50 -6.68 -28.53
N TYR A 34 2.89 -7.90 -28.16
CA TYR A 34 3.32 -8.25 -26.81
C TYR A 34 4.85 -8.28 -26.64
N PHE A 35 5.62 -8.28 -27.75
CA PHE A 35 7.07 -8.27 -27.66
C PHE A 35 7.61 -6.88 -27.30
N ILE A 36 8.45 -6.83 -26.26
CA ILE A 36 9.23 -5.64 -25.93
C ILE A 36 10.39 -5.53 -26.93
N LYS A 37 10.40 -4.46 -27.73
CA LYS A 37 11.38 -4.24 -28.79
C LYS A 37 12.65 -3.59 -28.24
N ARG A 38 13.81 -4.18 -28.49
CA ARG A 38 15.11 -3.58 -28.11
C ARG A 38 15.36 -2.32 -28.94
N GLY A 39 15.90 -1.28 -28.31
CA GLY A 39 16.22 -0.01 -28.98
C GLY A 39 15.04 0.94 -29.15
N ILE A 40 13.86 0.58 -28.66
CA ILE A 40 12.72 1.49 -28.53
C ILE A 40 12.66 1.96 -27.07
N GLU A 41 12.68 3.27 -26.85
CA GLU A 41 12.41 3.83 -25.55
C GLU A 41 10.92 3.67 -25.24
N TYR A 42 10.62 3.03 -24.11
CA TYR A 42 9.29 3.01 -23.54
C TYR A 42 9.19 4.14 -22.54
N PRO A 43 8.10 4.91 -22.52
CA PRO A 43 7.94 5.99 -21.56
C PRO A 43 7.98 5.43 -20.12
N ASP A 44 8.61 6.16 -19.23
CA ASP A 44 8.56 5.86 -17.80
C ASP A 44 7.10 5.80 -17.31
N PRO A 45 6.81 4.98 -16.28
CA PRO A 45 5.48 4.93 -15.69
C PRO A 45 5.04 6.32 -15.23
N GLU A 46 3.84 6.73 -15.64
CA GLU A 46 3.22 7.96 -15.15
C GLU A 46 2.59 7.69 -13.77
N TYR A 47 3.00 8.47 -12.76
CA TYR A 47 2.50 8.38 -11.41
C TYR A 47 1.54 9.52 -11.10
N LEU A 48 0.55 9.28 -10.21
CA LEU A 48 -0.47 10.26 -9.88
C LEU A 48 -0.07 11.19 -8.75
N ILE A 49 0.57 10.66 -7.72
CA ILE A 49 0.96 11.43 -6.52
C ILE A 49 2.40 11.12 -6.11
N GLU A 50 2.96 12.01 -5.32
CA GLU A 50 4.24 11.84 -4.65
C GLU A 50 4.02 11.89 -3.13
N ILE A 51 4.65 10.97 -2.40
CA ILE A 51 4.60 10.89 -0.94
C ILE A 51 6.05 10.83 -0.44
N GLY A 52 6.48 11.82 0.36
CA GLY A 52 7.85 11.86 0.88
C GLY A 52 8.93 11.86 -0.20
N GLY A 53 8.69 12.51 -1.34
CA GLY A 53 9.61 12.53 -2.49
C GLY A 53 9.63 11.24 -3.32
N VAL A 54 8.68 10.31 -3.09
CA VAL A 54 8.59 9.05 -3.83
C VAL A 54 7.31 9.04 -4.67
N PRO A 55 7.41 8.97 -6.02
CA PRO A 55 6.26 8.80 -6.89
C PRO A 55 5.53 7.47 -6.59
N THR A 56 4.21 7.53 -6.44
CA THR A 56 3.34 6.41 -6.11
C THR A 56 2.09 6.42 -6.98
N MET A 57 1.34 5.31 -6.96
CA MET A 57 0.09 5.14 -7.70
C MET A 57 0.30 5.27 -9.22
N PRO A 58 1.03 4.31 -9.85
CA PRO A 58 1.28 4.33 -11.29
C PRO A 58 -0.01 4.11 -12.09
N LYS A 59 -0.19 4.85 -13.18
CA LYS A 59 -1.27 4.64 -14.15
C LYS A 59 -1.14 3.27 -14.83
N GLY A 60 -2.26 2.71 -15.24
CA GLY A 60 -2.31 1.38 -15.82
C GLY A 60 -2.15 0.23 -14.82
N ASN A 61 -2.21 0.50 -13.51
CA ASN A 61 -1.98 -0.48 -12.46
C ASN A 61 -3.06 -0.47 -11.37
N LEU A 62 -3.06 -1.54 -10.58
CA LEU A 62 -3.85 -1.64 -9.36
C LEU A 62 -3.02 -1.24 -8.14
N VAL A 63 -3.66 -0.55 -7.21
CA VAL A 63 -3.16 -0.24 -5.88
C VAL A 63 -4.15 -0.80 -4.85
N ALA A 64 -3.69 -1.36 -3.75
CA ALA A 64 -4.58 -1.87 -2.71
C ALA A 64 -4.45 -1.08 -1.41
N VAL A 65 -5.57 -0.82 -0.77
CA VAL A 65 -5.66 -0.27 0.58
C VAL A 65 -6.29 -1.30 1.49
N SER A 66 -5.61 -1.66 2.56
CA SER A 66 -6.12 -2.61 3.52
C SER A 66 -6.13 -2.09 4.95
N ALA A 67 -7.12 -2.51 5.73
CA ALA A 67 -7.16 -2.28 7.17
C ALA A 67 -8.14 -3.24 7.84
N LYS A 68 -8.09 -3.29 9.15
CA LYS A 68 -9.16 -3.88 9.96
C LYS A 68 -10.42 -3.04 9.86
N TRP A 69 -11.53 -3.65 10.23
CA TRP A 69 -12.82 -2.97 10.25
C TRP A 69 -12.76 -1.68 11.12
N LYS A 70 -13.34 -0.58 10.62
CA LYS A 70 -13.35 0.77 11.25
C LYS A 70 -11.97 1.40 11.50
N ASN A 71 -10.94 0.98 10.77
CA ASN A 71 -9.59 1.56 10.88
C ASN A 71 -9.27 2.62 9.82
N GLY A 72 -10.29 3.28 9.24
CA GLY A 72 -10.09 4.50 8.46
C GLY A 72 -9.71 4.31 6.98
N LYS A 73 -9.98 3.13 6.37
CA LYS A 73 -9.73 2.88 4.93
C LYS A 73 -10.34 3.94 4.02
N THR A 74 -11.65 4.17 4.18
CA THR A 74 -12.41 5.15 3.41
C THR A 74 -11.84 6.57 3.56
N PHE A 75 -11.45 6.96 4.79
CA PHE A 75 -10.79 8.25 5.02
C PHE A 75 -9.43 8.32 4.31
N PHE A 76 -8.65 7.25 4.33
CA PHE A 76 -7.38 7.24 3.61
C PHE A 76 -7.59 7.32 2.10
N CYS A 77 -8.58 6.63 1.54
CA CYS A 77 -8.97 6.77 0.14
C CYS A 77 -9.42 8.20 -0.21
N SER A 78 -10.14 8.87 0.71
CA SER A 78 -10.52 10.28 0.53
C SER A 78 -9.28 11.20 0.51
N ILE A 79 -8.27 10.92 1.36
CA ILE A 79 -6.99 11.64 1.36
C ILE A 79 -6.26 11.45 0.03
N LEU A 80 -6.13 10.21 -0.45
CA LEU A 80 -5.49 9.93 -1.75
C LEU A 80 -6.18 10.67 -2.89
N THR A 81 -7.53 10.69 -2.87
CA THR A 81 -8.33 11.43 -3.85
C THR A 81 -8.05 12.94 -3.75
N ALA A 82 -8.09 13.51 -2.55
CA ALA A 82 -7.85 14.94 -2.33
C ALA A 82 -6.43 15.37 -2.73
N ILE A 83 -5.39 14.58 -2.38
CA ILE A 83 -4.01 14.84 -2.80
C ILE A 83 -3.91 14.84 -4.33
N PHE A 84 -4.48 13.82 -5.00
CA PHE A 84 -4.49 13.77 -6.47
C PHE A 84 -5.21 14.97 -7.07
N MET A 85 -6.29 15.44 -6.45
CA MET A 85 -7.04 16.63 -6.88
C MET A 85 -6.34 17.96 -6.54
N GLY A 86 -5.16 17.93 -5.92
CA GLY A 86 -4.34 19.11 -5.65
C GLY A 86 -4.47 19.68 -4.25
N SER A 87 -4.93 18.90 -3.26
CA SER A 87 -4.90 19.29 -1.86
C SER A 87 -3.47 19.49 -1.37
N ASP A 88 -3.24 20.56 -0.62
CA ASP A 88 -1.97 20.90 0.06
C ASP A 88 -2.02 20.62 1.58
N GLN A 89 -3.09 20.02 2.08
CA GLN A 89 -3.30 19.75 3.50
C GLN A 89 -2.33 18.73 4.09
N PHE A 90 -1.69 17.89 3.24
CA PHE A 90 -0.72 16.87 3.65
C PHE A 90 0.68 17.27 3.20
N ALA A 91 1.47 17.80 4.11
CA ALA A 91 2.73 18.51 3.82
C ALA A 91 3.80 17.67 3.07
N ASN A 92 3.81 16.34 3.27
CA ASN A 92 4.74 15.44 2.59
C ASN A 92 4.16 14.80 1.31
N CYS A 93 3.00 15.27 0.85
CA CYS A 93 2.29 14.72 -0.30
C CYS A 93 1.98 15.80 -1.32
N ARG A 94 1.99 15.42 -2.60
CA ARG A 94 1.54 16.31 -3.68
C ARG A 94 1.00 15.55 -4.88
N SER A 95 0.12 16.19 -5.65
CA SER A 95 -0.23 15.72 -6.98
C SER A 95 0.96 15.84 -7.93
N LEU A 96 1.13 14.87 -8.82
CA LEU A 96 2.06 14.93 -9.94
C LEU A 96 1.37 15.37 -11.22
N LYS A 97 0.07 15.69 -11.16
CA LYS A 97 -0.74 16.18 -12.29
C LYS A 97 -1.40 17.51 -11.94
N GLU A 98 -1.32 18.46 -12.85
CA GLU A 98 -2.02 19.73 -12.72
C GLU A 98 -3.54 19.59 -12.98
N THR A 99 -3.89 18.66 -13.87
CA THR A 99 -5.27 18.35 -14.26
C THR A 99 -5.49 16.84 -14.22
N GLY A 100 -6.71 16.40 -14.05
CA GLY A 100 -7.08 14.99 -14.05
C GLY A 100 -8.44 14.77 -13.41
N LYS A 101 -9.04 13.62 -13.66
CA LYS A 101 -10.35 13.25 -13.13
C LYS A 101 -10.26 12.08 -12.18
N ALA A 102 -11.07 12.09 -11.12
CA ALA A 102 -11.22 11.01 -10.17
C ALA A 102 -12.65 10.46 -10.17
N LEU A 103 -12.78 9.14 -10.05
CA LEU A 103 -14.03 8.47 -9.77
C LEU A 103 -13.90 7.70 -8.44
N PHE A 104 -14.86 7.88 -7.55
CA PHE A 104 -14.94 7.16 -6.29
C PHE A 104 -16.23 6.34 -6.24
N PHE A 105 -16.12 5.02 -6.18
CA PHE A 105 -17.22 4.08 -6.08
C PHE A 105 -17.30 3.49 -4.68
N ASP A 106 -18.35 3.83 -3.95
CA ASP A 106 -18.69 3.25 -2.67
C ASP A 106 -19.65 2.08 -2.88
N THR A 107 -19.22 0.88 -2.52
CA THR A 107 -20.01 -0.36 -2.72
C THR A 107 -20.61 -0.89 -1.43
N GLU A 108 -20.21 -0.34 -0.27
CA GLU A 108 -20.58 -0.84 1.05
C GLU A 108 -21.66 0.03 1.74
N GLN A 109 -21.61 1.34 1.56
CA GLN A 109 -22.38 2.29 2.37
C GLN A 109 -23.69 2.72 1.72
N SER A 110 -24.55 3.35 2.53
CA SER A 110 -25.81 3.95 2.06
C SER A 110 -25.57 5.25 1.29
N ASP A 111 -26.55 5.69 0.50
CA ASP A 111 -26.51 6.98 -0.22
C ASP A 111 -26.20 8.18 0.69
N SER A 112 -26.74 8.18 1.93
CA SER A 112 -26.50 9.25 2.87
C SER A 112 -25.05 9.29 3.37
N ASP A 113 -24.45 8.13 3.59
CA ASP A 113 -23.06 8.02 4.04
C ASP A 113 -22.10 8.33 2.88
N THR A 114 -22.39 7.84 1.66
CA THR A 114 -21.65 8.20 0.47
C THR A 114 -21.72 9.71 0.16
N LYS A 115 -22.89 10.35 0.39
CA LYS A 115 -22.99 11.80 0.27
C LYS A 115 -22.15 12.55 1.32
N ARG A 116 -22.07 12.00 2.54
CA ARG A 116 -21.16 12.55 3.56
C ARG A 116 -19.71 12.39 3.15
N LEU A 117 -19.33 11.24 2.60
CA LEU A 117 -18.02 10.99 2.06
C LEU A 117 -17.64 11.99 0.96
N GLN A 118 -18.56 12.27 0.03
CA GLN A 118 -18.35 13.31 -0.98
C GLN A 118 -18.00 14.64 -0.37
N ARG A 119 -18.75 15.10 0.65
CA ARG A 119 -18.46 16.37 1.35
C ARG A 119 -17.08 16.37 2.01
N ILE A 120 -16.67 15.27 2.63
CA ILE A 120 -15.34 15.13 3.22
C ILE A 120 -14.24 15.28 2.16
N ILE A 121 -14.44 14.71 0.97
CA ILE A 121 -13.50 14.86 -0.15
C ILE A 121 -13.50 16.33 -0.63
N ASP A 122 -14.68 16.94 -0.81
CA ASP A 122 -14.82 18.33 -1.25
C ASP A 122 -14.16 19.30 -0.27
N ASP A 123 -14.30 19.08 1.05
CA ASP A 123 -13.67 19.91 2.09
C ASP A 123 -12.13 19.86 2.07
N MET A 124 -11.54 18.82 1.50
CA MET A 124 -10.09 18.66 1.41
C MET A 124 -9.51 19.14 0.08
N MET A 125 -10.30 19.33 -0.97
CA MET A 125 -9.78 19.70 -2.30
C MET A 125 -10.07 21.16 -2.64
N PRO A 126 -9.31 21.74 -3.62
CA PRO A 126 -9.59 23.07 -4.12
C PRO A 126 -10.98 23.14 -4.79
N GLU A 127 -11.76 24.19 -4.51
CA GLU A 127 -13.13 24.38 -5.05
C GLU A 127 -13.22 24.23 -6.56
N GLY A 128 -12.21 24.72 -7.29
CA GLY A 128 -12.16 24.64 -8.76
C GLY A 128 -12.04 23.22 -9.31
N ARG A 129 -11.83 22.21 -8.46
CA ARG A 129 -11.63 20.80 -8.85
C ARG A 129 -12.81 19.88 -8.49
N HIS A 130 -13.85 20.40 -7.80
CA HIS A 130 -14.99 19.57 -7.35
C HIS A 130 -15.69 18.84 -8.52
N ASN A 131 -15.81 19.46 -9.68
CA ASN A 131 -16.45 18.84 -10.85
C ASN A 131 -15.61 17.75 -11.51
N ASP A 132 -14.31 17.69 -11.22
CA ASP A 132 -13.39 16.68 -11.74
C ASP A 132 -13.38 15.41 -10.89
N CYS A 133 -14.05 15.40 -9.74
CA CYS A 133 -14.22 14.26 -8.86
C CYS A 133 -15.70 13.86 -8.78
N LYS A 134 -16.03 12.63 -9.17
CA LYS A 134 -17.39 12.09 -9.06
C LYS A 134 -17.41 10.95 -8.05
N VAL A 135 -18.36 10.98 -7.13
CA VAL A 135 -18.59 9.95 -6.12
C VAL A 135 -19.92 9.26 -6.39
N ALA A 136 -19.94 7.94 -6.43
CA ALA A 136 -21.14 7.15 -6.71
C ALA A 136 -21.35 6.06 -5.65
N CYS A 137 -22.60 5.92 -5.17
CA CYS A 137 -23.04 4.83 -4.33
C CYS A 137 -23.48 3.66 -5.22
N LEU A 138 -22.78 2.54 -5.15
CA LEU A 138 -23.11 1.32 -5.89
C LEU A 138 -23.68 0.21 -5.01
N GLN A 139 -23.88 0.47 -3.72
CA GLN A 139 -24.49 -0.50 -2.79
C GLN A 139 -25.85 -1.04 -3.28
N PRO A 140 -26.75 -0.23 -3.88
CA PRO A 140 -28.01 -0.73 -4.40
C PRO A 140 -27.89 -1.55 -5.70
N ALA A 141 -26.78 -1.40 -6.45
CA ALA A 141 -26.61 -2.10 -7.73
C ALA A 141 -26.33 -3.60 -7.55
N PRO A 142 -26.78 -4.48 -8.47
CA PRO A 142 -26.53 -5.92 -8.36
C PRO A 142 -25.05 -6.26 -8.56
N ILE A 143 -24.59 -7.33 -7.88
CA ILE A 143 -23.23 -7.88 -8.09
C ILE A 143 -23.14 -8.47 -9.51
N ASP A 144 -24.17 -9.25 -9.91
CA ASP A 144 -24.26 -9.87 -11.22
C ASP A 144 -25.65 -9.63 -11.81
N SER A 145 -25.71 -9.17 -13.05
CA SER A 145 -26.97 -8.94 -13.78
C SER A 145 -27.68 -10.23 -14.19
N ASP A 146 -26.93 -11.31 -14.46
CA ASP A 146 -27.48 -12.54 -15.05
C ASP A 146 -28.23 -13.38 -13.99
N LEU A 147 -27.74 -13.41 -12.74
CA LEU A 147 -28.37 -14.17 -11.64
C LEU A 147 -29.74 -13.62 -11.20
N TYR A 148 -29.97 -12.32 -11.37
CA TYR A 148 -31.21 -11.67 -10.92
C TYR A 148 -32.18 -11.38 -12.07
N GLN A 149 -31.89 -11.84 -13.30
CA GLN A 149 -32.66 -11.48 -14.52
C GLN A 149 -32.89 -9.96 -14.61
N SER A 150 -31.96 -9.21 -14.06
CA SER A 150 -32.02 -7.74 -14.04
C SER A 150 -31.57 -7.19 -15.38
N SER A 151 -32.31 -6.24 -15.91
CA SER A 151 -31.85 -5.42 -17.04
C SER A 151 -30.77 -4.42 -16.66
N GLU A 152 -30.46 -4.30 -15.37
CA GLU A 152 -29.45 -3.41 -14.85
C GLU A 152 -28.05 -4.04 -14.92
N PRO A 153 -27.03 -3.28 -15.31
CA PRO A 153 -25.67 -3.77 -15.36
C PRO A 153 -25.13 -4.06 -13.95
N SER A 154 -24.28 -5.07 -13.83
CA SER A 154 -23.57 -5.39 -12.58
C SER A 154 -22.70 -4.22 -12.11
N ARG A 155 -22.32 -4.20 -10.80
CA ARG A 155 -21.43 -3.18 -10.23
C ARG A 155 -20.16 -2.99 -11.05
N ILE A 156 -19.48 -4.09 -11.42
CA ILE A 156 -18.28 -4.02 -12.28
C ILE A 156 -18.59 -3.53 -13.68
N GLY A 157 -19.78 -3.82 -14.21
CA GLY A 157 -20.25 -3.30 -15.49
C GLY A 157 -20.48 -1.77 -15.44
N LEU A 158 -21.07 -1.26 -14.36
CA LEU A 158 -21.25 0.18 -14.11
C LEU A 158 -19.91 0.89 -13.98
N ILE A 159 -18.98 0.37 -13.18
CA ILE A 159 -17.61 0.90 -13.01
C ILE A 159 -16.91 0.98 -14.37
N THR A 160 -16.93 -0.12 -15.15
CA THR A 160 -16.29 -0.17 -16.47
C THR A 160 -16.86 0.90 -17.42
N ARG A 161 -18.18 1.02 -17.49
CA ARG A 161 -18.83 2.03 -18.34
C ARG A 161 -18.50 3.46 -17.91
N ALA A 162 -18.46 3.72 -16.60
CA ALA A 162 -18.07 5.03 -16.08
C ALA A 162 -16.62 5.37 -16.42
N ILE A 163 -15.68 4.43 -16.32
CA ILE A 163 -14.29 4.62 -16.72
C ILE A 163 -14.19 4.93 -18.21
N MET A 164 -14.90 4.19 -19.05
CA MET A 164 -14.94 4.41 -20.49
C MET A 164 -15.53 5.78 -20.88
N GLN A 165 -16.51 6.27 -20.15
CA GLN A 165 -17.21 7.53 -20.45
C GLN A 165 -16.46 8.76 -19.90
N GLU A 166 -15.92 8.66 -18.69
CA GLU A 166 -15.33 9.81 -17.98
C GLU A 166 -13.84 9.96 -18.23
N HIS A 167 -13.15 8.88 -18.64
CA HIS A 167 -11.70 8.82 -18.83
C HIS A 167 -10.91 9.35 -17.60
N PRO A 168 -11.12 8.74 -16.40
CA PRO A 168 -10.45 9.19 -15.19
C PRO A 168 -8.96 8.78 -15.18
N ASP A 169 -8.15 9.53 -14.43
CA ASP A 169 -6.79 9.11 -14.09
C ASP A 169 -6.77 8.25 -12.82
N LEU A 170 -7.65 8.58 -11.86
CA LEU A 170 -7.80 7.87 -10.58
C LEU A 170 -9.19 7.26 -10.45
N VAL A 171 -9.23 6.00 -10.04
CA VAL A 171 -10.47 5.29 -9.68
C VAL A 171 -10.30 4.67 -8.29
N ILE A 172 -11.23 4.94 -7.39
CA ILE A 172 -11.30 4.29 -6.08
C ILE A 172 -12.50 3.33 -6.07
N ILE A 173 -12.31 2.12 -5.57
CA ILE A 173 -13.37 1.11 -5.36
C ILE A 173 -13.32 0.69 -3.89
N ASP A 174 -14.25 1.22 -3.09
CA ASP A 174 -14.38 0.96 -1.66
C ASP A 174 -15.66 0.15 -1.39
N GLY A 175 -15.66 -1.23 -1.45
CA GLY A 175 -14.64 -2.22 -1.39
C GLY A 175 -14.76 -3.25 -2.54
N ILE A 176 -13.63 -3.82 -2.92
CA ILE A 176 -13.55 -4.79 -4.02
C ILE A 176 -14.30 -6.10 -3.72
N ALA A 177 -14.40 -6.52 -2.46
CA ALA A 177 -15.09 -7.73 -2.07
C ALA A 177 -16.57 -7.76 -2.49
N ASP A 178 -17.18 -6.58 -2.65
CA ASP A 178 -18.59 -6.44 -3.04
C ASP A 178 -18.84 -6.51 -4.55
N LEU A 179 -17.79 -6.73 -5.33
CA LEU A 179 -17.89 -6.97 -6.78
C LEU A 179 -18.06 -8.45 -7.12
N ILE A 180 -17.91 -9.35 -6.13
CA ILE A 180 -17.99 -10.81 -6.29
C ILE A 180 -18.81 -11.42 -5.15
N TYR A 181 -19.30 -12.65 -5.35
CA TYR A 181 -20.08 -13.35 -4.33
C TYR A 181 -19.23 -13.97 -3.23
N ASN A 182 -18.05 -14.50 -3.61
CA ASN A 182 -17.19 -15.22 -2.68
C ASN A 182 -15.71 -14.86 -2.83
N TYR A 183 -15.22 -13.99 -1.97
CA TYR A 183 -13.81 -13.59 -1.94
C TYR A 183 -12.81 -14.70 -1.55
N ASN A 184 -13.31 -15.90 -1.17
CA ASN A 184 -12.51 -17.11 -0.96
C ASN A 184 -12.48 -18.01 -2.20
N ASP A 185 -13.35 -17.77 -3.19
CA ASP A 185 -13.32 -18.50 -4.45
C ASP A 185 -12.12 -18.04 -5.28
N VAL A 186 -11.34 -19.03 -5.77
CA VAL A 186 -10.11 -18.77 -6.53
C VAL A 186 -10.42 -18.18 -7.90
N ILE A 187 -11.46 -18.71 -8.56
CA ILE A 187 -11.81 -18.33 -9.94
C ILE A 187 -12.41 -16.93 -9.94
N GLU A 188 -13.44 -16.66 -9.13
CA GLU A 188 -14.05 -15.34 -9.01
C GLU A 188 -13.01 -14.26 -8.63
N SER A 189 -12.12 -14.58 -7.68
CA SER A 189 -11.05 -13.69 -7.25
C SER A 189 -10.07 -13.38 -8.39
N GLN A 190 -9.68 -14.41 -9.16
CA GLN A 190 -8.76 -14.25 -10.30
C GLN A 190 -9.41 -13.43 -11.43
N GLU A 191 -10.69 -13.67 -11.72
CA GLU A 191 -11.45 -12.98 -12.76
C GLU A 191 -11.59 -11.49 -12.45
N VAL A 192 -12.03 -11.10 -11.25
CA VAL A 192 -12.23 -9.71 -10.88
C VAL A 192 -10.92 -8.92 -10.90
N VAL A 193 -9.84 -9.50 -10.31
CA VAL A 193 -8.52 -8.83 -10.29
C VAL A 193 -7.96 -8.68 -11.70
N SER A 194 -8.04 -9.74 -12.52
CA SER A 194 -7.56 -9.69 -13.92
C SER A 194 -8.35 -8.69 -14.76
N LYS A 195 -9.67 -8.64 -14.58
CA LYS A 195 -10.55 -7.68 -15.28
C LYS A 195 -10.22 -6.24 -14.91
N LEU A 196 -10.08 -5.95 -13.61
CA LEU A 196 -9.71 -4.59 -13.16
C LEU A 196 -8.31 -4.20 -13.63
N ALA A 197 -7.34 -5.12 -13.61
CA ALA A 197 -5.99 -4.86 -14.12
C ALA A 197 -5.99 -4.58 -15.64
N ALA A 198 -6.79 -5.32 -16.42
CA ALA A 198 -6.97 -5.07 -17.85
C ALA A 198 -7.57 -3.68 -18.11
N ILE A 199 -8.64 -3.33 -17.39
CA ILE A 199 -9.30 -2.01 -17.48
C ILE A 199 -8.32 -0.88 -17.14
N ALA A 200 -7.55 -1.02 -16.03
CA ALA A 200 -6.56 -0.04 -15.62
C ALA A 200 -5.52 0.19 -16.73
N ASN A 201 -4.97 -0.90 -17.30
CA ASN A 201 -3.99 -0.82 -18.37
C ASN A 201 -4.55 -0.26 -19.67
N GLU A 202 -5.75 -0.68 -20.08
CA GLU A 202 -6.41 -0.23 -21.32
C GLU A 202 -6.73 1.27 -21.28
N HIS A 203 -7.34 1.71 -20.17
CA HIS A 203 -7.76 3.11 -19.99
C HIS A 203 -6.70 4.01 -19.36
N LYS A 204 -5.50 3.46 -19.08
CA LYS A 204 -4.38 4.22 -18.50
C LYS A 204 -4.77 4.98 -17.24
N CYS A 205 -5.57 4.36 -16.37
CA CYS A 205 -5.94 4.89 -15.05
C CYS A 205 -5.28 4.09 -13.93
N CYS A 206 -5.13 4.68 -12.74
CA CYS A 206 -4.78 3.96 -11.52
C CYS A 206 -6.07 3.55 -10.82
N ILE A 207 -6.25 2.26 -10.56
CA ILE A 207 -7.41 1.76 -9.81
C ILE A 207 -6.96 1.36 -8.40
N VAL A 208 -7.47 2.08 -7.39
CA VAL A 208 -7.27 1.78 -5.97
C VAL A 208 -8.43 0.94 -5.48
N VAL A 209 -8.14 -0.23 -4.94
CA VAL A 209 -9.15 -1.13 -4.39
C VAL A 209 -9.00 -1.29 -2.89
N VAL A 210 -10.11 -1.34 -2.18
CA VAL A 210 -10.13 -1.44 -0.72
C VAL A 210 -10.53 -2.85 -0.30
N MET A 211 -9.76 -3.43 0.64
CA MET A 211 -10.00 -4.77 1.17
C MET A 211 -9.83 -4.81 2.69
N HIS A 212 -10.65 -5.63 3.36
CA HIS A 212 -10.51 -5.88 4.79
C HIS A 212 -9.36 -6.84 5.09
N GLN A 213 -8.67 -6.60 6.22
CA GLN A 213 -7.71 -7.55 6.79
C GLN A 213 -8.40 -8.66 7.59
N ASN A 214 -7.68 -9.75 7.84
CA ASN A 214 -8.10 -10.83 8.72
C ASN A 214 -8.34 -10.33 10.16
N LYS A 215 -9.19 -11.05 10.93
CA LYS A 215 -9.58 -10.65 12.29
C LYS A 215 -8.46 -10.79 13.34
N GLY A 216 -7.41 -11.59 13.08
CA GLY A 216 -6.32 -11.83 14.03
C GLY A 216 -5.61 -10.53 14.44
N SER A 217 -5.27 -10.38 15.74
CA SER A 217 -4.67 -9.13 16.26
C SER A 217 -3.34 -8.79 15.59
N HIS A 218 -2.56 -9.80 15.21
CA HIS A 218 -1.24 -9.65 14.56
C HIS A 218 -1.25 -9.98 13.07
N ASP A 219 -2.40 -10.42 12.52
CA ASP A 219 -2.52 -10.74 11.09
C ASP A 219 -2.92 -9.48 10.31
N LYS A 220 -1.99 -8.97 9.52
CA LYS A 220 -2.19 -7.82 8.63
C LYS A 220 -2.53 -8.22 7.19
N ASN A 221 -2.62 -9.53 6.92
CA ASN A 221 -2.97 -10.02 5.58
C ASN A 221 -4.40 -9.65 5.22
N MET A 222 -4.62 -9.32 3.96
CA MET A 222 -5.95 -9.13 3.41
C MET A 222 -6.72 -10.45 3.43
N LYS A 223 -8.04 -10.34 3.52
CA LYS A 223 -8.94 -11.46 3.73
C LYS A 223 -9.10 -12.32 2.47
N GLY A 224 -9.03 -13.64 2.63
CA GLY A 224 -9.34 -14.63 1.59
C GLY A 224 -8.36 -14.73 0.43
N HIS A 225 -8.74 -15.49 -0.60
CA HIS A 225 -7.97 -15.63 -1.83
C HIS A 225 -7.83 -14.31 -2.59
N LEU A 226 -8.91 -13.53 -2.64
CA LEU A 226 -8.89 -12.19 -3.23
C LEU A 226 -7.79 -11.32 -2.61
N GLY A 227 -7.68 -11.29 -1.26
CA GLY A 227 -6.63 -10.54 -0.58
C GLY A 227 -5.22 -11.00 -0.93
N THR A 228 -5.01 -12.31 -1.04
CA THR A 228 -3.70 -12.88 -1.47
C THR A 228 -3.34 -12.45 -2.89
N LEU A 229 -4.29 -12.46 -3.81
CA LEU A 229 -4.07 -12.02 -5.19
C LEU A 229 -3.77 -10.53 -5.28
N LEU A 230 -4.44 -9.69 -4.50
CA LEU A 230 -4.16 -8.25 -4.46
C LEU A 230 -2.72 -7.97 -4.02
N TYR A 231 -2.20 -8.66 -2.98
CA TYR A 231 -0.79 -8.55 -2.60
C TYR A 231 0.18 -8.90 -3.72
N GLN A 232 -0.17 -9.88 -4.58
CA GLN A 232 0.67 -10.33 -5.68
C GLN A 232 0.58 -9.45 -6.92
N LYS A 233 -0.58 -8.87 -7.20
CA LYS A 233 -0.89 -8.20 -8.47
C LYS A 233 -0.81 -6.69 -8.40
N CYS A 234 -1.09 -6.07 -7.24
CA CYS A 234 -0.99 -4.63 -7.09
C CYS A 234 0.45 -4.12 -7.19
N SER A 235 0.63 -2.91 -7.71
CA SER A 235 1.92 -2.20 -7.72
C SER A 235 2.31 -1.73 -6.33
N ASP A 236 1.33 -1.24 -5.58
CA ASP A 236 1.47 -0.69 -4.24
C ASP A 236 0.39 -1.24 -3.32
N VAL A 237 0.73 -1.46 -2.05
CA VAL A 237 -0.22 -1.85 -1.01
C VAL A 237 -0.01 -0.96 0.21
N PHE A 238 -1.07 -0.30 0.65
CA PHE A 238 -1.10 0.49 1.87
C PHE A 238 -1.89 -0.24 2.96
N ASN A 239 -1.31 -0.28 4.16
CA ASN A 239 -1.98 -0.78 5.36
C ASN A 239 -2.35 0.38 6.27
N VAL A 240 -3.62 0.52 6.62
CA VAL A 240 -4.10 1.58 7.51
C VAL A 240 -4.34 1.01 8.91
N GLU A 241 -3.71 1.60 9.91
CA GLU A 241 -3.85 1.25 11.32
C GLU A 241 -4.35 2.44 12.12
N LYS A 242 -5.13 2.15 13.17
CA LYS A 242 -5.64 3.15 14.10
C LYS A 242 -5.06 2.93 15.49
N ASN A 243 -4.37 3.94 16.03
CA ASN A 243 -3.79 3.97 17.36
C ASN A 243 -4.41 5.14 18.15
N GLY A 244 -5.40 4.85 18.98
CA GLY A 244 -6.20 5.91 19.65
C GLY A 244 -6.96 6.77 18.63
N ASN A 245 -6.62 8.04 18.52
CA ASN A 245 -7.17 8.99 17.55
C ASN A 245 -6.26 9.21 16.31
N LEU A 246 -5.08 8.61 16.30
CA LEU A 246 -4.14 8.70 15.20
C LEU A 246 -4.35 7.53 14.24
N PHE A 247 -4.47 7.82 12.95
CA PHE A 247 -4.48 6.86 11.86
C PHE A 247 -3.15 6.94 11.12
N VAL A 248 -2.60 5.79 10.75
CA VAL A 248 -1.34 5.70 10.01
C VAL A 248 -1.53 4.77 8.82
N ALA A 249 -1.32 5.27 7.63
CA ALA A 249 -1.27 4.50 6.41
C ALA A 249 0.20 4.26 6.03
N SER A 250 0.64 3.02 6.16
CA SER A 250 2.00 2.60 5.86
C SER A 250 2.07 1.92 4.50
N HIS A 251 3.10 2.23 3.71
CA HIS A 251 3.35 1.59 2.43
C HIS A 251 3.96 0.19 2.63
N ALA A 252 3.09 -0.83 2.68
CA ALA A 252 3.46 -2.19 3.07
C ALA A 252 4.21 -2.96 1.96
N VAL A 253 3.81 -2.77 0.70
CA VAL A 253 4.41 -3.41 -0.47
C VAL A 253 4.50 -2.39 -1.60
N SER A 254 5.64 -2.37 -2.29
CA SER A 254 5.81 -1.64 -3.54
C SER A 254 6.66 -2.46 -4.51
N ARG A 255 6.35 -2.37 -5.80
CA ARG A 255 7.21 -2.89 -6.86
C ARG A 255 8.43 -2.02 -7.13
N HIS A 256 8.43 -0.80 -6.59
CA HIS A 256 9.47 0.19 -6.76
C HIS A 256 10.08 0.58 -5.40
N ARG A 257 10.07 1.86 -5.06
CA ARG A 257 10.56 2.36 -3.79
C ARG A 257 9.39 2.57 -2.82
N GLN A 258 9.55 2.21 -1.56
CA GLN A 258 8.58 2.54 -0.53
C GLN A 258 8.60 4.04 -0.22
N CYS A 259 7.42 4.62 -0.07
CA CYS A 259 7.25 6.01 0.37
C CYS A 259 7.07 6.09 1.90
N ASP A 260 7.06 7.31 2.40
CA ASP A 260 6.79 7.60 3.82
C ASP A 260 5.36 7.23 4.22
N ASP A 261 5.14 7.06 5.53
CA ASP A 261 3.80 6.90 6.10
C ASP A 261 2.99 8.19 5.91
N ILE A 262 1.69 8.05 5.64
CA ILE A 262 0.71 9.14 5.79
C ILE A 262 0.01 8.97 7.13
N ALA A 263 0.16 9.92 8.03
CA ALA A 263 -0.51 9.94 9.32
C ALA A 263 -1.59 11.03 9.34
N PHE A 264 -2.76 10.71 9.89
CA PHE A 264 -3.87 11.65 9.97
C PHE A 264 -4.71 11.46 11.22
N LYS A 265 -5.42 12.52 11.60
CA LYS A 265 -6.46 12.56 12.62
C LYS A 265 -7.74 13.06 11.98
N LEU A 266 -8.88 12.83 12.64
CA LEU A 266 -10.15 13.40 12.20
C LEU A 266 -10.48 14.62 13.06
N ASP A 267 -10.92 15.71 12.43
CA ASP A 267 -11.46 16.87 13.11
C ASP A 267 -12.86 16.61 13.67
N ALA A 268 -13.52 17.63 14.21
CA ALA A 268 -14.88 17.55 14.76
C ALA A 268 -15.95 17.19 13.71
N ASN A 269 -15.71 17.47 12.44
CA ASN A 269 -16.58 17.17 11.30
C ASN A 269 -16.26 15.83 10.64
N ALA A 270 -15.27 15.11 11.20
CA ALA A 270 -14.67 13.88 10.66
C ALA A 270 -13.92 14.08 9.32
N VAL A 271 -13.40 15.28 9.08
CA VAL A 271 -12.51 15.57 7.96
C VAL A 271 -11.07 15.17 8.35
N PRO A 272 -10.35 14.40 7.52
CA PRO A 272 -8.95 14.06 7.78
C PRO A 272 -8.04 15.28 7.79
N MET A 273 -7.15 15.35 8.77
CA MET A 273 -6.13 16.38 8.94
C MET A 273 -4.74 15.74 9.05
N ASP A 274 -3.73 16.37 8.47
CA ASP A 274 -2.34 15.93 8.60
C ASP A 274 -1.89 15.78 10.05
N ALA A 275 -1.25 14.67 10.37
CA ALA A 275 -0.71 14.34 11.68
C ALA A 275 0.69 13.72 11.61
N VAL A 276 1.48 14.02 10.59
CA VAL A 276 2.85 13.49 10.40
C VAL A 276 3.74 13.85 11.58
N ALA A 277 3.65 15.06 12.12
CA ALA A 277 4.39 15.48 13.31
C ALA A 277 4.05 14.64 14.55
N ASP A 278 2.78 14.30 14.76
CA ASP A 278 2.34 13.41 15.85
C ASP A 278 2.90 12.00 15.66
N ARG A 279 2.96 11.50 14.43
CA ARG A 279 3.55 10.20 14.10
C ARG A 279 5.04 10.16 14.39
N GLN A 280 5.77 11.20 14.00
CA GLN A 280 7.20 11.33 14.29
C GLN A 280 7.48 11.34 15.78
N LEU A 281 6.71 12.08 16.56
CA LEU A 281 6.79 12.09 18.02
C LEU A 281 6.48 10.71 18.61
N GLN A 282 5.45 10.01 18.11
CA GLN A 282 5.13 8.66 18.56
C GLN A 282 6.28 7.68 18.30
N VAL A 283 6.86 7.68 17.09
CA VAL A 283 8.00 6.82 16.75
C VAL A 283 9.20 7.11 17.64
N GLU A 284 9.49 8.37 17.92
CA GLU A 284 10.61 8.74 18.79
C GLU A 284 10.36 8.28 20.25
N LEU A 285 9.14 8.43 20.77
CA LEU A 285 8.76 7.91 22.10
C LEU A 285 8.87 6.39 22.16
N GLU A 286 8.38 5.66 21.14
CA GLU A 286 8.50 4.21 21.06
C GLU A 286 9.98 3.78 21.03
N ARG A 287 10.82 4.51 20.30
CA ARG A 287 12.27 4.28 20.26
C ARG A 287 12.91 4.48 21.63
N GLN A 288 12.60 5.56 22.30
CA GLN A 288 13.14 5.87 23.65
C GLN A 288 12.70 4.83 24.68
N LEU A 289 11.43 4.43 24.67
CA LEU A 289 10.92 3.37 25.56
C LEU A 289 11.57 2.02 25.27
N SER A 290 11.81 1.69 24.00
CA SER A 290 12.51 0.46 23.62
C SER A 290 13.97 0.48 24.08
N GLU A 291 14.67 1.59 23.94
CA GLU A 291 16.04 1.74 24.42
C GLU A 291 16.12 1.69 25.94
N SER A 292 15.22 2.35 26.67
CA SER A 292 15.14 2.28 28.12
C SER A 292 14.96 0.83 28.57
N LYS A 293 14.01 0.11 27.99
CA LYS A 293 13.79 -1.31 28.30
C LYS A 293 15.01 -2.18 28.01
N LEU A 294 15.71 -1.95 26.90
CA LEU A 294 16.94 -2.70 26.60
C LEU A 294 18.06 -2.41 27.61
N ARG A 295 18.14 -1.18 28.13
CA ARG A 295 19.09 -0.82 29.19
C ARG A 295 18.75 -1.48 30.52
N ASP A 296 17.47 -1.50 30.89
CA ASP A 296 17.02 -2.21 32.07
C ASP A 296 17.38 -3.71 31.98
N MET A 297 17.20 -4.30 30.80
CA MET A 297 17.63 -5.70 30.55
C MET A 297 19.15 -5.85 30.67
N LEU A 298 19.93 -4.92 30.12
CA LEU A 298 21.39 -4.95 30.26
C LEU A 298 21.82 -4.88 31.73
N LEU A 299 21.32 -3.90 32.47
CA LEU A 299 21.70 -3.70 33.88
C LEU A 299 21.25 -4.84 34.79
N SER A 300 20.17 -5.54 34.43
CA SER A 300 19.76 -6.76 35.16
C SER A 300 20.65 -7.97 34.90
N ALA A 301 21.49 -7.94 33.87
CA ALA A 301 22.32 -9.08 33.44
C ALA A 301 23.80 -8.92 33.72
N VAL A 302 24.29 -7.69 34.01
CA VAL A 302 25.72 -7.40 34.23
C VAL A 302 25.90 -6.47 35.42
N PRO A 303 27.00 -6.59 36.15
CA PRO A 303 27.31 -5.70 37.28
C PRO A 303 27.46 -4.24 36.83
N GLU A 304 26.85 -3.31 37.56
CA GLU A 304 26.89 -1.88 37.28
C GLU A 304 28.28 -1.25 37.49
N ASP A 305 29.09 -1.87 38.35
CA ASP A 305 30.46 -1.44 38.63
C ASP A 305 31.45 -1.75 37.49
N GLY A 306 30.97 -2.42 36.43
CA GLY A 306 31.78 -2.83 35.30
C GLY A 306 32.64 -4.07 35.55
N SER A 307 32.40 -4.80 36.63
CA SER A 307 33.06 -6.10 36.92
C SER A 307 32.75 -7.10 35.81
N PRO A 308 33.73 -7.91 35.37
CA PRO A 308 33.52 -8.91 34.31
C PRO A 308 32.52 -10.01 34.74
N VAL A 309 31.65 -10.42 33.83
CA VAL A 309 30.68 -11.50 33.99
C VAL A 309 30.74 -12.48 32.83
N LYS A 310 30.57 -13.78 33.10
CA LYS A 310 30.51 -14.79 32.04
C LYS A 310 29.22 -14.59 31.22
N ARG A 311 29.33 -14.69 29.90
CA ARG A 311 28.17 -14.57 29.00
C ARG A 311 27.05 -15.57 29.30
N SER A 312 27.40 -16.78 29.80
CA SER A 312 26.44 -17.79 30.22
C SER A 312 25.60 -17.34 31.42
N VAL A 313 26.25 -16.66 32.38
CA VAL A 313 25.60 -16.13 33.59
C VAL A 313 24.72 -14.93 33.21
N ALA A 314 25.24 -14.00 32.42
CA ALA A 314 24.45 -12.87 31.93
C ALA A 314 23.21 -13.32 31.11
N ALA A 315 23.36 -14.35 30.28
CA ALA A 315 22.24 -14.93 29.55
C ALA A 315 21.21 -15.60 30.46
N GLU A 316 21.66 -16.28 31.50
CA GLU A 316 20.80 -16.92 32.51
C GLU A 316 19.98 -15.87 33.29
N LEU A 317 20.62 -14.77 33.72
CA LEU A 317 19.94 -13.67 34.40
C LEU A 317 18.88 -13.02 33.51
N LEU A 318 19.14 -12.86 32.20
CA LEU A 318 18.14 -12.38 31.24
C LEU A 318 16.94 -13.33 31.09
N GLU A 319 17.19 -14.67 31.12
CA GLU A 319 16.11 -15.68 31.07
C GLU A 319 15.28 -15.68 32.37
N GLN A 320 15.91 -15.46 33.52
CA GLN A 320 15.22 -15.42 34.80
C GLN A 320 14.34 -14.16 34.96
N ASN A 321 14.81 -13.01 34.48
CA ASN A 321 14.16 -11.73 34.71
C ASN A 321 13.15 -11.38 33.61
N TYR A 322 13.24 -12.02 32.42
CA TYR A 322 12.38 -11.69 31.25
C TYR A 322 11.89 -12.95 30.55
N PRO A 323 10.70 -12.93 29.94
CA PRO A 323 10.12 -14.08 29.24
C PRO A 323 10.80 -14.33 27.88
N ILE A 324 12.09 -14.58 27.87
CA ILE A 324 12.89 -14.85 26.67
C ILE A 324 13.62 -16.18 26.77
N LYS A 325 13.84 -16.84 25.62
CA LYS A 325 14.60 -18.09 25.55
C LYS A 325 16.11 -17.80 25.45
N ARG A 326 16.93 -18.76 25.84
CA ARG A 326 18.42 -18.68 25.91
C ARG A 326 19.07 -18.17 24.62
N ALA A 327 18.60 -18.64 23.47
CA ALA A 327 19.09 -18.16 22.16
C ALA A 327 18.87 -16.65 21.96
N LYS A 328 17.71 -16.11 22.40
CA LYS A 328 17.40 -14.69 22.33
C LYS A 328 18.24 -13.89 23.32
N ALA A 329 18.49 -14.41 24.50
CA ALA A 329 19.40 -13.80 25.51
C ALA A 329 20.82 -13.62 24.94
N TYR A 330 21.40 -14.65 24.33
CA TYR A 330 22.69 -14.52 23.64
C TYR A 330 22.70 -13.55 22.48
N ASN A 331 21.62 -13.46 21.71
CA ASN A 331 21.50 -12.46 20.64
C ASN A 331 21.44 -11.03 21.18
N LEU A 332 20.76 -10.81 22.31
CA LEU A 332 20.75 -9.52 23.02
C LEU A 332 22.15 -9.13 23.51
N LEU A 333 22.90 -10.05 24.09
CA LEU A 333 24.29 -9.77 24.51
C LEU A 333 25.18 -9.37 23.32
N LYS A 334 25.00 -9.99 22.14
CA LYS A 334 25.70 -9.58 20.92
C LYS A 334 25.27 -8.19 20.46
N ASP A 335 23.98 -7.87 20.55
CA ASP A 335 23.46 -6.54 20.21
C ASP A 335 24.00 -5.47 21.17
N PHE A 336 24.06 -5.73 22.46
CA PHE A 336 24.65 -4.83 23.45
C PHE A 336 26.16 -4.59 23.19
N ILE A 337 26.90 -5.60 22.74
CA ILE A 337 28.30 -5.45 22.32
C ILE A 337 28.36 -4.58 21.05
N LYS A 338 27.53 -4.84 20.07
CA LYS A 338 27.47 -4.07 18.81
C LYS A 338 27.12 -2.60 19.05
N ARG A 339 26.28 -2.31 20.04
CA ARG A 339 25.94 -0.94 20.48
C ARG A 339 27.03 -0.27 21.31
N GLY A 340 28.10 -0.98 21.66
CA GLY A 340 29.15 -0.48 22.53
C GLY A 340 28.74 -0.38 24.01
N TRP A 341 27.64 -0.95 24.42
CA TRP A 341 27.18 -0.97 25.81
C TRP A 341 27.89 -2.02 26.64
N LEU A 342 28.35 -3.12 26.02
CA LEU A 342 29.21 -4.14 26.60
C LEU A 342 30.57 -4.18 25.89
N ILE A 343 31.60 -4.47 26.64
CA ILE A 343 32.96 -4.73 26.14
C ILE A 343 33.25 -6.21 26.31
N GLU A 344 33.77 -6.85 25.27
CA GLU A 344 34.31 -8.21 25.34
C GLU A 344 35.66 -8.19 26.09
N VAL A 345 35.74 -8.84 27.22
CA VAL A 345 36.98 -9.01 27.96
C VAL A 345 37.79 -10.18 27.37
N ASP A 346 37.08 -11.28 27.06
CA ASP A 346 37.59 -12.45 26.38
C ASP A 346 36.43 -13.17 25.62
N ARG A 347 36.70 -14.40 25.10
CA ARG A 347 35.70 -15.17 24.34
C ARG A 347 34.42 -15.52 25.09
N ILE A 348 34.49 -15.59 26.42
CA ILE A 348 33.41 -16.05 27.31
C ILE A 348 32.94 -15.02 28.31
N THR A 349 33.65 -13.88 28.43
CA THR A 349 33.42 -12.88 29.47
C THR A 349 33.13 -11.50 28.83
N VAL A 350 32.19 -10.81 29.42
CA VAL A 350 31.80 -9.44 29.03
C VAL A 350 31.76 -8.53 30.26
N ARG A 351 31.88 -7.22 30.06
CA ARG A 351 31.68 -6.23 31.12
C ARG A 351 30.93 -5.03 30.62
N LEU A 352 30.27 -4.32 31.50
CA LEU A 352 29.62 -3.05 31.18
C LEU A 352 30.65 -2.02 30.70
N ASN A 353 30.34 -1.28 29.64
CA ASN A 353 31.16 -0.16 29.19
C ASN A 353 30.83 1.06 30.05
N THR A 354 31.56 1.26 31.13
CA THR A 354 31.34 2.38 32.06
C THR A 354 31.73 3.75 31.47
N GLN A 355 32.49 3.78 30.35
CA GLN A 355 32.83 5.04 29.66
C GLN A 355 31.66 5.53 28.79
N SER A 356 30.73 4.68 28.41
CA SER A 356 29.49 5.09 27.72
C SER A 356 28.44 5.73 28.65
N ARG A 357 28.82 6.01 29.90
CA ARG A 357 27.94 6.48 30.99
C ARG A 357 27.78 8.01 31.06
N ARG A 358 28.00 8.78 30.02
CA ARG A 358 27.60 10.19 30.06
C ARG A 358 26.10 10.31 29.77
N ILE A 359 25.35 10.54 30.85
CA ILE A 359 23.97 11.03 30.78
C ILE A 359 24.07 12.48 30.31
N ASP A 360 23.40 12.81 29.23
CA ASP A 360 23.13 14.21 28.90
C ASP A 360 22.19 14.75 30.00
N GLU A 361 22.71 15.61 30.86
CA GLU A 361 21.98 16.16 32.02
C GLU A 361 20.77 16.99 31.62
N GLN A 362 20.64 17.41 30.37
CA GLN A 362 19.49 18.15 29.85
C GLN A 362 18.38 17.28 29.29
N THR A 363 18.69 16.09 28.76
CA THR A 363 17.71 15.23 28.10
C THR A 363 17.46 13.92 28.86
N GLY A 364 18.27 13.57 29.86
CA GLY A 364 18.21 12.29 30.55
C GLY A 364 18.60 11.09 29.65
N ILE A 365 19.09 11.34 28.44
CA ILE A 365 19.41 10.34 27.43
C ILE A 365 20.90 10.05 27.44
N TRP A 366 21.27 8.79 27.38
CA TRP A 366 22.65 8.35 27.23
C TRP A 366 23.14 8.67 25.81
N GLY A 367 24.10 9.56 25.68
CA GLY A 367 24.79 9.86 24.41
C GLY A 367 26.16 9.21 24.36
N PRO A 368 26.77 9.01 23.17
CA PRO A 368 28.16 8.67 23.01
C PRO A 368 29.01 9.82 23.55
N ALA A 369 30.11 9.45 24.19
CA ALA A 369 31.10 10.39 24.71
C ALA A 369 31.80 11.12 23.54
#